data_55290e7089faf13dac2d4037d8b86b99
#
_entry.id   55290e7089faf13dac2d4037d8b86b99
#
_cell.length_a   1.000
_cell.length_b   1.000
_cell.length_c   1.000
_cell.angle_alpha   90.00
_cell.angle_beta   90.00
_cell.angle_gamma   90.00
#
_symmetry.space_group_name_H-M   'P 1'
#
loop_
_entity.id
_entity.type
_entity.pdbx_description
1 polymer ?
#
loop_
_entity_poly.entity_id
_entity_poly.type
_entity_poly.pdbx_seq_one_letter_code
_entity_poly.pdbx_strand_id
1 'polypeptide(L)'
;MEVAVKGHLVPYSVIGGRINYGEYATRAQLGGLGKDYVPLPRRPKDAFAISKDILQNMQLPLLTEMEGWGSAVERRIIVKPLKKGNEYAVQLELSGTMRSRRHKEVQNLYRIRFEAPEDFDPNQWWKDYSNSFWDEEVEEPSDNQLRQCVQVIPYWEDQAIDDLELFMEITGALLNEFVAVSTSVDATMLRSSVTKTLTSLGGLPFKSGSGSWFIPSYTEENTHLETLENYADLLTYFGDRNALNRETTPTYFDDSGKPRKWYRQKSNLRVMGYIDNDRQLQYIRDDIQNALSSEIADYQAKLLDLSKNFNDDKIKEFEERLNSVHTERQDLLDRLDNLSSIVGHISIPEHFQDIEEEFSGRLSTIGEVSDSVTVRLRGLMNLNRD
;
A
#
# COMPACT_ATOMS: atom_id res chain seq x y z
N MET A 1 14.78 -26.18 -33.75
CA MET A 1 13.48 -25.50 -33.80
C MET A 1 13.42 -24.70 -32.51
N GLU A 2 13.70 -23.40 -32.56
CA GLU A 2 13.53 -22.53 -31.42
C GLU A 2 12.04 -22.42 -31.11
N VAL A 3 11.68 -22.75 -29.90
CA VAL A 3 10.29 -22.63 -29.44
C VAL A 3 10.03 -21.20 -29.07
N ALA A 4 9.20 -20.49 -29.85
CA ALA A 4 8.87 -19.11 -29.55
C ALA A 4 8.11 -19.00 -28.21
N VAL A 5 8.65 -18.21 -27.29
CA VAL A 5 7.99 -17.90 -26.02
C VAL A 5 6.99 -16.76 -26.27
N LYS A 6 5.71 -17.01 -26.04
CA LYS A 6 4.64 -16.01 -26.23
C LYS A 6 4.46 -15.05 -25.05
N GLY A 7 5.06 -15.37 -23.92
CA GLY A 7 5.00 -14.57 -22.71
C GLY A 7 5.52 -15.29 -21.48
N HIS A 8 5.36 -14.63 -20.34
CA HIS A 8 5.83 -15.15 -19.06
C HIS A 8 4.69 -15.20 -18.04
N LEU A 9 4.54 -16.34 -17.37
CA LEU A 9 3.71 -16.46 -16.19
C LEU A 9 4.54 -16.04 -14.98
N VAL A 10 4.03 -15.05 -14.22
CA VAL A 10 4.75 -14.40 -13.12
C VAL A 10 3.93 -14.48 -11.83
N PRO A 11 4.00 -15.61 -11.10
CA PRO A 11 3.47 -15.65 -9.74
C PRO A 11 4.41 -14.93 -8.78
N TYR A 12 3.86 -14.16 -7.86
CA TYR A 12 4.64 -13.51 -6.81
C TYR A 12 4.00 -13.62 -5.43
N SER A 13 4.82 -13.50 -4.40
CA SER A 13 4.39 -13.36 -3.02
C SER A 13 5.31 -12.38 -2.30
N VAL A 14 4.73 -11.54 -1.43
CA VAL A 14 5.48 -10.62 -0.56
C VAL A 14 5.09 -10.90 0.89
N ILE A 15 6.05 -11.37 1.67
CA ILE A 15 5.86 -11.60 3.11
C ILE A 15 5.83 -10.27 3.86
N GLY A 16 5.18 -10.25 5.04
CA GLY A 16 5.22 -9.08 5.91
C GLY A 16 6.64 -8.78 6.37
N GLY A 17 6.96 -7.51 6.48
CA GLY A 17 8.28 -7.03 6.92
C GLY A 17 8.54 -5.61 6.44
N ARG A 18 9.75 -5.14 6.73
CA ARG A 18 10.22 -3.80 6.40
C ARG A 18 11.73 -3.84 6.14
N ILE A 19 12.20 -3.02 5.21
CA ILE A 19 13.62 -2.84 4.89
C ILE A 19 13.92 -1.34 4.78
N ASN A 20 15.14 -0.92 5.14
CA ASN A 20 15.58 0.45 4.91
C ASN A 20 15.55 0.78 3.42
N TYR A 21 15.03 1.97 3.07
CA TYR A 21 14.88 2.39 1.67
C TYR A 21 16.22 2.47 0.94
N GLY A 22 17.24 3.06 1.56
CA GLY A 22 18.58 3.18 0.96
C GLY A 22 19.21 1.82 0.67
N GLU A 23 19.11 0.88 1.62
CA GLU A 23 19.58 -0.49 1.42
C GLU A 23 18.86 -1.15 0.23
N TYR A 24 17.54 -0.95 0.13
CA TYR A 24 16.73 -1.53 -0.93
C TYR A 24 16.99 -0.89 -2.30
N ALA A 25 17.13 0.45 -2.34
CA ALA A 25 17.50 1.21 -3.53
C ALA A 25 18.88 0.82 -4.06
N THR A 26 19.88 0.73 -3.18
CA THR A 26 21.23 0.29 -3.55
C THR A 26 21.21 -1.12 -4.13
N ARG A 27 20.42 -2.02 -3.55
CA ARG A 27 20.27 -3.39 -4.08
C ARG A 27 19.61 -3.40 -5.46
N ALA A 28 18.63 -2.54 -5.70
CA ALA A 28 17.97 -2.39 -7.00
C ALA A 28 18.96 -1.90 -8.07
N GLN A 29 19.76 -0.89 -7.76
CA GLN A 29 20.81 -0.37 -8.67
C GLN A 29 21.84 -1.44 -9.04
N LEU A 30 22.30 -2.23 -8.07
CA LEU A 30 23.20 -3.35 -8.32
C LEU A 30 22.61 -4.40 -9.26
N GLY A 31 21.28 -4.54 -9.27
CA GLY A 31 20.54 -5.38 -10.19
C GLY A 31 20.16 -4.67 -11.51
N GLY A 32 20.66 -3.47 -11.78
CA GLY A 32 20.34 -2.73 -13.02
C GLY A 32 18.91 -2.16 -13.06
N LEU A 33 18.20 -2.15 -11.93
CA LEU A 33 16.83 -1.62 -11.84
C LEU A 33 16.87 -0.11 -11.54
N GLY A 34 16.05 0.65 -12.26
CA GLY A 34 15.90 2.09 -12.03
C GLY A 34 14.97 2.42 -10.85
N LYS A 35 14.87 3.71 -10.55
CA LYS A 35 14.05 4.26 -9.47
C LYS A 35 12.58 3.83 -9.52
N ASP A 36 12.03 3.67 -10.72
CA ASP A 36 10.63 3.35 -10.94
C ASP A 36 10.22 1.96 -10.41
N TYR A 37 11.20 1.08 -10.20
CA TYR A 37 10.99 -0.27 -9.65
C TYR A 37 11.00 -0.31 -8.11
N VAL A 38 11.40 0.78 -7.47
CA VAL A 38 11.50 0.86 -6.01
C VAL A 38 10.41 1.77 -5.47
N PRO A 39 9.50 1.26 -4.61
CA PRO A 39 8.48 2.12 -4.03
C PRO A 39 9.11 3.15 -3.10
N LEU A 40 8.66 4.39 -3.23
CA LEU A 40 9.13 5.48 -2.36
C LEU A 40 8.74 5.21 -0.90
N PRO A 41 9.56 5.63 0.08
CA PRO A 41 9.22 5.52 1.49
C PRO A 41 7.97 6.35 1.82
N ARG A 42 7.37 6.12 2.97
CA ARG A 42 6.17 6.86 3.37
C ARG A 42 6.47 8.32 3.61
N ARG A 43 5.53 9.18 3.23
CA ARG A 43 5.63 10.60 3.58
C ARG A 43 5.62 10.76 5.10
N PRO A 44 6.35 11.73 5.66
CA PRO A 44 6.50 11.89 7.10
C PRO A 44 5.18 11.94 7.87
N LYS A 45 4.17 12.63 7.37
CA LYS A 45 2.86 12.68 8.00
C LYS A 45 2.17 11.31 8.06
N ASP A 46 2.28 10.52 6.99
CA ASP A 46 1.70 9.17 6.92
C ASP A 46 2.51 8.18 7.78
N ALA A 47 3.83 8.37 7.81
CA ALA A 47 4.72 7.61 8.67
C ALA A 47 4.39 7.83 10.15
N PHE A 48 4.16 9.09 10.58
CA PHE A 48 3.73 9.41 11.93
C PHE A 48 2.41 8.74 12.30
N ALA A 49 1.43 8.75 11.37
CA ALA A 49 0.13 8.13 11.60
C ALA A 49 0.22 6.61 11.84
N ILE A 50 1.27 5.95 11.35
CA ILE A 50 1.53 4.52 11.56
C ILE A 50 2.40 4.28 12.79
N SER A 51 3.47 5.07 12.96
CA SER A 51 4.47 4.88 14.03
C SER A 51 3.89 4.96 15.44
N LYS A 52 2.80 5.72 15.64
CA LYS A 52 2.10 5.76 16.93
C LYS A 52 1.62 4.40 17.43
N ASP A 53 1.43 3.44 16.52
CA ASP A 53 0.94 2.10 16.87
C ASP A 53 1.98 1.29 17.66
N ILE A 54 3.27 1.69 17.61
CA ILE A 54 4.32 1.10 18.45
C ILE A 54 3.98 1.26 19.93
N LEU A 55 3.39 2.39 20.30
CA LEU A 55 3.04 2.69 21.68
C LEU A 55 1.99 1.73 22.25
N GLN A 56 1.04 1.29 21.41
CA GLN A 56 0.02 0.32 21.83
C GLN A 56 0.58 -1.08 22.03
N ASN A 57 1.73 -1.37 21.44
CA ASN A 57 2.43 -2.66 21.54
C ASN A 57 3.53 -2.67 22.61
N MET A 58 3.76 -1.55 23.29
CA MET A 58 4.73 -1.49 24.39
C MET A 58 4.28 -2.37 25.56
N GLN A 59 5.19 -3.22 26.01
CA GLN A 59 4.96 -4.06 27.19
C GLN A 59 5.46 -3.30 28.43
N LEU A 60 4.51 -2.78 29.19
CA LEU A 60 4.84 -2.14 30.46
C LEU A 60 4.91 -3.18 31.58
N PRO A 61 5.85 -3.04 32.52
CA PRO A 61 5.94 -3.95 33.66
C PRO A 61 4.68 -3.88 34.52
N LEU A 62 4.30 -5.02 35.10
CA LEU A 62 3.21 -5.09 36.07
C LEU A 62 3.55 -4.28 37.32
N LEU A 63 2.58 -3.56 37.85
CA LEU A 63 2.70 -2.98 39.19
C LEU A 63 2.23 -4.02 40.21
N THR A 64 3.15 -4.51 41.01
CA THR A 64 2.84 -5.54 42.01
C THR A 64 2.13 -4.97 43.26
N GLU A 65 2.40 -3.71 43.56
CA GLU A 65 1.82 -3.00 44.72
C GLU A 65 1.31 -1.62 44.23
N MET A 66 0.02 -1.43 44.32
CA MET A 66 -0.64 -0.16 44.05
C MET A 66 -1.73 0.07 45.09
N GLU A 67 -1.72 1.24 45.73
CA GLU A 67 -2.66 1.58 46.81
C GLU A 67 -4.12 1.44 46.30
N GLY A 68 -4.92 0.74 47.12
CA GLY A 68 -6.34 0.48 46.79
C GLY A 68 -6.59 -0.71 45.84
N TRP A 69 -5.58 -1.32 45.23
CA TRP A 69 -5.72 -2.49 44.37
C TRP A 69 -5.39 -3.78 45.13
N GLY A 70 -6.23 -4.80 44.91
CA GLY A 70 -6.11 -6.10 45.60
C GLY A 70 -5.28 -7.15 44.84
N SER A 71 -4.73 -6.79 43.68
CA SER A 71 -3.86 -7.65 42.84
C SER A 71 -2.86 -6.83 42.08
N ALA A 72 -1.91 -7.49 41.42
CA ALA A 72 -1.02 -6.85 40.48
C ALA A 72 -1.88 -6.12 39.39
N VAL A 73 -1.42 -4.92 39.00
CA VAL A 73 -2.10 -4.06 38.04
C VAL A 73 -1.38 -4.14 36.70
N GLU A 74 -2.13 -4.54 35.67
CA GLU A 74 -1.67 -4.50 34.29
C GLU A 74 -1.71 -3.06 33.78
N ARG A 75 -0.65 -2.65 33.10
CA ARG A 75 -0.55 -1.35 32.45
C ARG A 75 -0.56 -1.52 30.93
N ARG A 76 -1.37 -0.72 30.25
CA ARG A 76 -1.44 -0.72 28.79
C ARG A 76 -1.54 0.70 28.28
N ILE A 77 -0.77 1.01 27.23
CA ILE A 77 -0.91 2.28 26.49
C ILE A 77 -2.02 2.16 25.47
N ILE A 78 -2.87 3.19 25.43
CA ILE A 78 -3.93 3.36 24.44
C ILE A 78 -3.69 4.67 23.72
N VAL A 79 -3.69 4.65 22.39
CA VAL A 79 -3.57 5.85 21.56
C VAL A 79 -4.90 6.13 20.89
N LYS A 80 -5.46 7.31 21.12
CA LYS A 80 -6.75 7.74 20.56
C LYS A 80 -6.60 8.97 19.68
N PRO A 81 -7.20 9.00 18.48
CA PRO A 81 -7.17 10.19 17.65
C PRO A 81 -7.92 11.34 18.32
N LEU A 82 -7.37 12.55 18.20
CA LEU A 82 -8.03 13.79 18.53
C LEU A 82 -8.63 14.42 17.27
N LYS A 83 -9.53 15.42 17.43
CA LYS A 83 -10.31 16.01 16.32
C LYS A 83 -9.47 16.59 15.16
N LYS A 84 -8.19 16.84 15.35
CA LYS A 84 -7.29 17.44 14.35
C LYS A 84 -6.41 16.45 13.61
N GLY A 85 -6.85 15.27 13.28
CA GLY A 85 -6.23 14.31 12.33
C GLY A 85 -4.71 13.99 12.38
N ASN A 86 -3.89 14.87 12.95
CA ASN A 86 -2.44 14.74 13.16
C ASN A 86 -2.05 14.82 14.64
N GLU A 87 -3.02 14.69 15.53
CA GLU A 87 -2.84 14.74 16.98
C GLU A 87 -3.54 13.55 17.65
N TYR A 88 -2.88 12.93 18.61
CA TYR A 88 -3.41 11.78 19.33
C TYR A 88 -3.19 11.95 20.83
N ALA A 89 -4.16 11.47 21.63
CA ALA A 89 -4.02 11.32 23.06
C ALA A 89 -3.38 9.97 23.38
N VAL A 90 -2.32 9.98 24.19
CA VAL A 90 -1.69 8.81 24.78
C VAL A 90 -2.25 8.64 26.18
N GLN A 91 -2.91 7.52 26.42
CA GLN A 91 -3.57 7.18 27.66
C GLN A 91 -2.92 5.94 28.28
N LEU A 92 -2.83 5.90 29.61
CA LEU A 92 -2.48 4.71 30.37
C LEU A 92 -3.76 4.07 30.87
N GLU A 93 -4.03 2.84 30.49
CA GLU A 93 -5.08 1.99 31.05
C GLU A 93 -4.43 1.14 32.15
N LEU A 94 -4.97 1.24 33.35
CA LEU A 94 -4.67 0.39 34.48
C LEU A 94 -5.79 -0.64 34.64
N SER A 95 -5.48 -1.92 34.69
CA SER A 95 -6.49 -2.96 34.90
C SER A 95 -6.05 -3.99 35.96
N GLY A 96 -6.96 -4.31 36.86
CA GLY A 96 -6.68 -5.22 37.97
C GLY A 96 -7.94 -5.49 38.79
N THR A 97 -7.75 -5.91 40.05
CA THR A 97 -8.84 -6.19 40.98
C THR A 97 -8.85 -5.16 42.10
N MET A 98 -9.99 -4.50 42.29
CA MET A 98 -10.23 -3.60 43.41
C MET A 98 -11.44 -4.10 44.19
N ARG A 99 -11.31 -4.32 45.52
CA ARG A 99 -12.40 -4.84 46.37
C ARG A 99 -13.10 -6.09 45.78
N SER A 100 -12.32 -7.05 45.28
CA SER A 100 -12.79 -8.31 44.68
C SER A 100 -13.57 -8.15 43.37
N ARG A 101 -13.52 -6.99 42.72
CA ARG A 101 -14.12 -6.75 41.39
C ARG A 101 -13.07 -6.30 40.40
N ARG A 102 -13.22 -6.71 39.14
CA ARG A 102 -12.39 -6.20 38.03
C ARG A 102 -12.63 -4.71 37.88
N HIS A 103 -11.54 -3.95 37.90
CA HIS A 103 -11.56 -2.50 37.79
C HIS A 103 -10.64 -2.05 36.67
N LYS A 104 -11.02 -0.99 36.00
CA LYS A 104 -10.22 -0.32 34.97
C LYS A 104 -10.21 1.18 35.23
N GLU A 105 -9.05 1.77 35.14
CA GLU A 105 -8.85 3.21 35.23
C GLU A 105 -8.07 3.66 33.99
N VAL A 106 -8.43 4.83 33.44
CA VAL A 106 -7.75 5.41 32.27
C VAL A 106 -7.29 6.82 32.62
N GLN A 107 -5.99 7.01 32.49
CA GLN A 107 -5.36 8.32 32.72
C GLN A 107 -4.82 8.89 31.40
N ASN A 108 -5.03 10.17 31.15
CA ASN A 108 -4.43 10.86 30.02
C ASN A 108 -2.98 11.23 30.41
N LEU A 109 -2.01 10.72 29.67
CA LEU A 109 -0.60 11.01 29.91
C LEU A 109 -0.09 12.17 29.07
N TYR A 110 -0.13 11.99 27.75
CA TYR A 110 0.49 12.89 26.79
C TYR A 110 -0.43 13.13 25.57
N ARG A 111 -0.14 14.21 24.87
CA ARG A 111 -0.56 14.42 23.48
C ARG A 111 0.65 14.25 22.59
N ILE A 112 0.50 13.50 21.51
CA ILE A 112 1.51 13.38 20.48
C ILE A 112 1.00 14.08 19.23
N ARG A 113 1.82 14.87 18.58
CA ARG A 113 1.44 15.71 17.45
C ARG A 113 2.54 15.70 16.38
N PHE A 114 2.11 15.66 15.12
CA PHE A 114 2.99 15.94 13.99
C PHE A 114 2.86 17.40 13.60
N GLU A 115 3.94 18.15 13.78
CA GLU A 115 4.01 19.59 13.46
C GLU A 115 5.45 19.93 13.06
N ALA A 116 5.62 20.34 11.81
CA ALA A 116 6.93 20.76 11.33
C ALA A 116 7.32 22.12 11.93
N PRO A 117 8.60 22.34 12.29
CA PRO A 117 9.13 23.67 12.57
C PRO A 117 8.93 24.62 11.37
N GLU A 118 8.88 25.93 11.62
CA GLU A 118 8.60 26.94 10.58
C GLU A 118 9.67 26.96 9.46
N ASP A 119 10.89 26.62 9.78
CA ASP A 119 12.06 26.58 8.88
C ASP A 119 12.35 25.21 8.26
N PHE A 120 11.43 24.23 8.45
CA PHE A 120 11.62 22.86 7.98
C PHE A 120 10.43 22.34 7.17
N ASP A 121 10.65 21.94 5.90
CA ASP A 121 9.67 21.24 5.07
C ASP A 121 9.89 19.73 5.08
N PRO A 122 9.07 18.93 5.79
CA PRO A 122 9.21 17.50 5.83
C PRO A 122 8.95 16.82 4.46
N ASN A 123 8.21 17.48 3.54
CA ASN A 123 8.02 16.94 2.19
C ASN A 123 9.26 17.14 1.32
N GLN A 124 9.98 18.25 1.51
CA GLN A 124 11.27 18.45 0.83
C GLN A 124 12.29 17.47 1.37
N TRP A 125 12.40 17.31 2.68
CA TRP A 125 13.24 16.30 3.32
C TRP A 125 12.99 14.90 2.72
N TRP A 126 11.73 14.51 2.59
CA TRP A 126 11.32 13.22 2.03
C TRP A 126 11.76 13.05 0.56
N LYS A 127 11.65 14.12 -0.25
CA LYS A 127 12.10 14.10 -1.63
C LYS A 127 13.62 13.95 -1.72
N ASP A 128 14.35 14.72 -0.92
CA ASP A 128 15.81 14.70 -0.90
C ASP A 128 16.30 13.33 -0.41
N TYR A 129 15.74 12.81 0.68
CA TYR A 129 16.01 11.45 1.17
C TYR A 129 15.78 10.38 0.09
N SER A 130 14.65 10.43 -0.58
CA SER A 130 14.34 9.42 -1.62
C SER A 130 15.19 9.58 -2.89
N ASN A 131 15.71 10.78 -3.17
CA ASN A 131 16.55 11.04 -4.34
C ASN A 131 18.03 10.79 -4.07
N SER A 132 18.51 10.98 -2.84
CA SER A 132 19.94 10.86 -2.50
C SER A 132 20.55 9.49 -2.84
N PHE A 133 19.74 8.46 -2.96
CA PHE A 133 20.19 7.13 -3.39
C PHE A 133 20.22 6.92 -4.91
N TRP A 134 19.75 7.90 -5.71
CA TRP A 134 19.65 7.81 -7.17
C TRP A 134 20.41 8.92 -7.89
N ASP A 135 20.72 9.98 -7.18
CA ASP A 135 21.37 11.19 -7.68
C ASP A 135 22.51 11.56 -6.74
N GLU A 136 23.73 11.45 -7.23
CA GLU A 136 24.95 11.73 -6.45
C GLU A 136 25.07 13.22 -6.07
N GLU A 137 24.31 14.12 -6.72
CA GLU A 137 24.30 15.55 -6.40
C GLU A 137 23.39 15.87 -5.19
N VAL A 138 22.54 14.92 -4.78
CA VAL A 138 21.61 15.09 -3.66
C VAL A 138 22.19 14.45 -2.40
N GLU A 139 22.51 15.27 -1.41
CA GLU A 139 22.97 14.78 -0.10
C GLU A 139 21.82 14.15 0.70
N GLU A 140 22.12 13.07 1.41
CA GLU A 140 21.14 12.44 2.31
C GLU A 140 20.85 13.37 3.49
N PRO A 141 19.58 13.76 3.70
CA PRO A 141 19.22 14.68 4.77
C PRO A 141 19.25 14.00 6.13
N SER A 142 19.51 14.78 7.18
CA SER A 142 19.62 14.26 8.55
C SER A 142 18.27 13.87 9.14
N ASP A 143 18.20 12.68 9.75
CA ASP A 143 17.05 12.21 10.51
C ASP A 143 16.71 13.07 11.73
N ASN A 144 17.68 13.82 12.26
CA ASN A 144 17.45 14.70 13.41
C ASN A 144 16.47 15.84 13.11
N GLN A 145 16.47 16.35 11.86
CA GLN A 145 15.51 17.36 11.43
C GLN A 145 14.09 16.78 11.38
N LEU A 146 13.96 15.54 10.88
CA LEU A 146 12.69 14.85 10.83
C LEU A 146 12.11 14.59 12.23
N ARG A 147 12.96 14.21 13.20
CA ARG A 147 12.54 13.97 14.59
C ARG A 147 11.89 15.20 15.24
N GLN A 148 12.29 16.41 14.85
CA GLN A 148 11.71 17.66 15.37
C GLN A 148 10.24 17.87 14.98
N CYS A 149 9.75 17.16 13.96
CA CYS A 149 8.34 17.21 13.56
C CYS A 149 7.40 16.48 14.52
N VAL A 150 7.93 15.67 15.43
CA VAL A 150 7.12 14.90 16.38
C VAL A 150 7.25 15.52 17.76
N GLN A 151 6.13 15.96 18.30
CA GLN A 151 6.05 16.58 19.62
C GLN A 151 5.30 15.63 20.56
N VAL A 152 5.87 15.44 21.74
CA VAL A 152 5.24 14.75 22.88
C VAL A 152 5.03 15.78 23.99
N ILE A 153 3.76 16.09 24.26
CA ILE A 153 3.37 17.20 25.14
C ILE A 153 2.57 16.61 26.30
N PRO A 154 2.84 16.98 27.57
CA PRO A 154 1.99 16.63 28.70
C PRO A 154 0.53 16.99 28.42
N TYR A 155 -0.41 16.15 28.85
CA TYR A 155 -1.83 16.39 28.58
C TYR A 155 -2.36 17.61 29.34
N TRP A 156 -1.84 17.84 30.54
CA TRP A 156 -2.15 18.96 31.39
C TRP A 156 -0.90 19.82 31.61
N GLU A 157 -1.02 21.14 31.57
CA GLU A 157 0.09 22.08 31.73
C GLU A 157 0.78 21.95 33.10
N ASP A 158 0.00 21.63 34.14
CA ASP A 158 0.48 21.46 35.52
C ASP A 158 0.83 20.00 35.88
N GLN A 159 0.81 19.08 34.91
CA GLN A 159 1.16 17.69 35.14
C GLN A 159 2.66 17.59 35.43
N ALA A 160 3.01 17.39 36.70
CA ALA A 160 4.35 16.94 37.05
C ALA A 160 4.65 15.66 36.27
N ILE A 161 5.80 15.60 35.63
CA ILE A 161 6.26 14.37 34.94
C ILE A 161 6.69 13.41 36.08
N ASP A 162 5.69 12.83 36.76
CA ASP A 162 5.94 11.93 37.89
C ASP A 162 6.65 10.65 37.46
N ASP A 163 6.61 10.31 36.17
CA ASP A 163 7.31 9.16 35.58
C ASP A 163 8.14 9.61 34.36
N LEU A 164 9.30 10.23 34.65
CA LEU A 164 10.24 10.68 33.63
C LEU A 164 10.76 9.51 32.78
N GLU A 165 10.92 8.34 33.39
CA GLU A 165 11.39 7.14 32.71
C GLU A 165 10.38 6.69 31.63
N LEU A 166 9.11 6.61 31.99
CA LEU A 166 8.03 6.28 31.06
C LEU A 166 7.91 7.32 29.92
N PHE A 167 8.08 8.61 30.25
CA PHE A 167 8.09 9.67 29.23
C PHE A 167 9.23 9.50 28.22
N MET A 168 10.44 9.23 28.71
CA MET A 168 11.59 9.01 27.84
C MET A 168 11.43 7.76 27.00
N GLU A 169 10.87 6.69 27.58
CA GLU A 169 10.61 5.44 26.89
C GLU A 169 9.58 5.62 25.76
N ILE A 170 8.43 6.27 26.04
CA ILE A 170 7.38 6.59 25.07
C ILE A 170 7.95 7.47 23.94
N THR A 171 8.65 8.54 24.30
CA THR A 171 9.22 9.48 23.34
C THR A 171 10.26 8.79 22.46
N GLY A 172 11.16 8.04 23.06
CA GLY A 172 12.21 7.31 22.36
C GLY A 172 11.63 6.26 21.41
N ALA A 173 10.67 5.46 21.86
CA ALA A 173 10.01 4.45 21.03
C ALA A 173 9.28 5.09 19.83
N LEU A 174 8.51 6.17 20.06
CA LEU A 174 7.79 6.87 19.02
C LEU A 174 8.73 7.50 17.97
N LEU A 175 9.77 8.21 18.41
CA LEU A 175 10.70 8.88 17.52
C LEU A 175 11.52 7.89 16.69
N ASN A 176 11.97 6.80 17.31
CA ASN A 176 12.72 5.77 16.58
C ASN A 176 11.85 5.06 15.56
N GLU A 177 10.62 4.70 15.92
CA GLU A 177 9.69 4.08 14.99
C GLU A 177 9.28 5.05 13.87
N PHE A 178 9.08 6.32 14.18
CA PHE A 178 8.75 7.35 13.20
C PHE A 178 9.84 7.48 12.13
N VAL A 179 11.09 7.60 12.53
CA VAL A 179 12.22 7.62 11.59
C VAL A 179 12.28 6.32 10.81
N ALA A 180 12.21 5.17 11.50
CA ALA A 180 12.27 3.86 10.84
C ALA A 180 11.15 3.66 9.81
N VAL A 181 9.93 4.15 10.05
CA VAL A 181 8.81 4.10 9.07
C VAL A 181 9.03 5.08 7.92
N SER A 182 9.56 6.28 8.22
CA SER A 182 9.82 7.32 7.21
C SER A 182 10.95 6.95 6.24
N THR A 183 11.91 6.13 6.70
CA THR A 183 13.11 5.74 5.94
C THR A 183 13.05 4.32 5.39
N SER A 184 11.90 3.66 5.43
CA SER A 184 11.80 2.26 4.99
C SER A 184 10.64 2.00 4.04
N VAL A 185 10.75 0.86 3.38
CA VAL A 185 9.74 0.25 2.52
C VAL A 185 9.15 -0.95 3.22
N ASP A 186 7.83 -1.04 3.29
CA ASP A 186 7.12 -2.19 3.88
C ASP A 186 6.50 -3.11 2.81
N ALA A 187 6.05 -4.26 3.26
CA ALA A 187 5.44 -5.28 2.39
C ALA A 187 4.19 -4.79 1.63
N THR A 188 3.45 -3.81 2.18
CA THR A 188 2.25 -3.27 1.51
C THR A 188 2.65 -2.40 0.34
N MET A 189 3.66 -1.54 0.53
CA MET A 189 4.24 -0.71 -0.52
C MET A 189 4.84 -1.55 -1.63
N LEU A 190 5.55 -2.63 -1.26
CA LEU A 190 6.12 -3.57 -2.23
C LEU A 190 5.05 -4.29 -3.06
N ARG A 191 3.96 -4.77 -2.44
CA ARG A 191 2.86 -5.39 -3.20
C ARG A 191 2.28 -4.43 -4.24
N SER A 192 2.08 -3.17 -3.83
CA SER A 192 1.60 -2.11 -4.74
C SER A 192 2.61 -1.84 -5.87
N SER A 193 3.91 -1.79 -5.55
CA SER A 193 4.97 -1.60 -6.53
C SER A 193 5.05 -2.76 -7.52
N VAL A 194 4.99 -4.02 -7.04
CA VAL A 194 4.96 -5.21 -7.92
C VAL A 194 3.80 -5.12 -8.89
N THR A 195 2.60 -4.85 -8.40
CA THR A 195 1.40 -4.71 -9.25
C THR A 195 1.60 -3.62 -10.30
N LYS A 196 2.09 -2.44 -9.90
CA LYS A 196 2.36 -1.32 -10.82
C LYS A 196 3.41 -1.70 -11.87
N THR A 197 4.50 -2.32 -11.46
CA THR A 197 5.57 -2.78 -12.36
C THR A 197 5.05 -3.81 -13.37
N LEU A 198 4.33 -4.84 -12.90
CA LEU A 198 3.79 -5.86 -13.81
C LEU A 198 2.76 -5.28 -14.79
N THR A 199 1.94 -4.31 -14.34
CA THR A 199 1.02 -3.58 -15.23
C THR A 199 1.77 -2.74 -16.27
N SER A 200 2.83 -2.02 -15.88
CA SER A 200 3.63 -1.20 -16.83
C SER A 200 4.36 -2.03 -17.89
N LEU A 201 4.63 -3.30 -17.60
CA LEU A 201 5.16 -4.28 -18.56
C LEU A 201 4.08 -4.92 -19.45
N GLY A 202 2.86 -4.36 -19.45
CA GLY A 202 1.73 -4.89 -20.21
C GLY A 202 1.12 -6.16 -19.61
N GLY A 203 1.43 -6.44 -18.36
CA GLY A 203 0.96 -7.63 -17.66
C GLY A 203 -0.51 -7.57 -17.30
N LEU A 204 -1.12 -8.75 -17.24
CA LEU A 204 -2.49 -8.94 -16.78
C LEU A 204 -2.55 -9.90 -15.60
N PRO A 205 -3.38 -9.61 -14.60
CA PRO A 205 -3.63 -10.55 -13.53
C PRO A 205 -4.35 -11.79 -14.05
N PHE A 206 -3.82 -12.96 -13.74
CA PHE A 206 -4.40 -14.24 -14.13
C PHE A 206 -5.75 -14.50 -13.45
N LYS A 207 -5.89 -13.97 -12.23
CA LYS A 207 -7.10 -13.98 -11.44
C LYS A 207 -7.05 -12.82 -10.49
N SER A 208 -8.11 -12.07 -10.38
CA SER A 208 -8.20 -10.96 -9.43
C SER A 208 -7.76 -11.39 -8.03
N GLY A 209 -6.75 -10.73 -7.48
CA GLY A 209 -6.19 -11.00 -6.15
C GLY A 209 -5.30 -12.25 -6.03
N SER A 210 -4.99 -12.96 -7.13
CA SER A 210 -4.21 -14.22 -7.07
C SER A 210 -2.70 -14.04 -6.90
N GLY A 211 -2.16 -12.85 -7.10
CA GLY A 211 -0.70 -12.64 -7.12
C GLY A 211 0.00 -13.37 -8.29
N SER A 212 -0.73 -13.75 -9.35
CA SER A 212 -0.19 -14.36 -10.55
C SER A 212 -0.54 -13.53 -11.76
N TRP A 213 0.45 -13.27 -12.61
CA TRP A 213 0.34 -12.38 -13.76
C TRP A 213 0.83 -13.08 -15.02
N PHE A 214 0.27 -12.68 -16.16
CA PHE A 214 0.79 -13.03 -17.46
C PHE A 214 1.40 -11.77 -18.09
N ILE A 215 2.68 -11.82 -18.45
CA ILE A 215 3.40 -10.77 -19.15
C ILE A 215 3.62 -11.21 -20.58
N PRO A 216 2.99 -10.57 -21.58
CA PRO A 216 3.15 -10.94 -22.97
C PRO A 216 4.55 -10.59 -23.49
N SER A 217 5.08 -11.42 -24.40
CA SER A 217 6.34 -11.16 -25.10
C SER A 217 6.02 -10.56 -26.47
N TYR A 218 6.31 -9.28 -26.65
CA TYR A 218 5.97 -8.55 -27.90
C TYR A 218 7.06 -8.62 -28.97
N THR A 219 8.29 -8.97 -28.57
CA THR A 219 9.47 -9.03 -29.47
C THR A 219 10.28 -10.27 -29.22
N GLU A 220 11.06 -10.70 -30.23
CA GLU A 220 12.06 -11.78 -30.10
C GLU A 220 13.17 -11.37 -29.09
N GLU A 221 13.43 -10.07 -28.93
CA GLU A 221 14.31 -9.53 -27.90
C GLU A 221 13.53 -9.46 -26.57
N ASN A 222 13.73 -10.42 -25.71
CA ASN A 222 13.07 -10.59 -24.43
C ASN A 222 13.55 -9.56 -23.38
N THR A 223 13.45 -8.26 -23.69
CA THR A 223 13.88 -7.14 -22.82
C THR A 223 13.18 -7.15 -21.45
N HIS A 224 11.97 -7.70 -21.36
CA HIS A 224 11.25 -7.80 -20.10
C HIS A 224 11.75 -8.94 -19.21
N LEU A 225 12.36 -9.99 -19.77
CA LEU A 225 12.83 -11.14 -18.99
C LEU A 225 13.93 -10.72 -18.00
N GLU A 226 14.95 -10.01 -18.46
CA GLU A 226 16.04 -9.54 -17.60
C GLU A 226 15.53 -8.62 -16.49
N THR A 227 14.63 -7.69 -16.82
CA THR A 227 14.00 -6.81 -15.84
C THR A 227 13.21 -7.60 -14.79
N LEU A 228 12.44 -8.62 -15.21
CA LEU A 228 11.66 -9.46 -14.32
C LEU A 228 12.54 -10.33 -13.42
N GLU A 229 13.66 -10.87 -13.95
CA GLU A 229 14.60 -11.65 -13.17
C GLU A 229 15.32 -10.78 -12.12
N ASN A 230 15.80 -9.60 -12.51
CA ASN A 230 16.41 -8.64 -11.58
C ASN A 230 15.41 -8.18 -10.50
N TYR A 231 14.15 -8.00 -10.87
CA TYR A 231 13.09 -7.67 -9.91
C TYR A 231 12.74 -8.84 -8.99
N ALA A 232 12.81 -10.08 -9.50
CA ALA A 232 12.64 -11.28 -8.68
C ALA A 232 13.74 -11.41 -7.62
N ASP A 233 14.99 -11.12 -8.00
CA ASP A 233 16.13 -11.09 -7.07
C ASP A 233 15.96 -10.02 -5.99
N LEU A 234 15.48 -8.84 -6.36
CA LEU A 234 15.21 -7.74 -5.43
C LEU A 234 14.11 -8.11 -4.41
N LEU A 235 13.03 -8.77 -4.84
CA LEU A 235 11.98 -9.24 -3.94
C LEU A 235 12.46 -10.39 -3.04
N THR A 236 13.31 -11.27 -3.57
CA THR A 236 13.91 -12.35 -2.77
C THR A 236 14.80 -11.76 -1.68
N TYR A 237 15.59 -10.74 -1.99
CA TYR A 237 16.41 -10.03 -1.02
C TYR A 237 15.58 -9.44 0.12
N PHE A 238 14.46 -8.76 -0.20
CA PHE A 238 13.52 -8.30 0.83
C PHE A 238 13.02 -9.45 1.71
N GLY A 239 12.67 -10.57 1.09
CA GLY A 239 12.19 -11.77 1.80
C GLY A 239 13.23 -12.33 2.75
N ASP A 240 14.47 -12.45 2.31
CA ASP A 240 15.57 -13.02 3.11
C ASP A 240 15.92 -12.11 4.30
N ARG A 241 15.97 -10.79 4.10
CA ARG A 241 16.18 -9.83 5.18
C ARG A 241 15.10 -9.89 6.25
N ASN A 242 13.86 -10.09 5.88
CA ASN A 242 12.74 -10.20 6.82
C ASN A 242 12.60 -11.61 7.42
N ALA A 243 13.06 -12.65 6.74
CA ALA A 243 13.07 -14.02 7.27
C ALA A 243 14.05 -14.17 8.45
N LEU A 244 15.17 -13.50 8.41
CA LEU A 244 16.16 -13.49 9.51
C LEU A 244 15.57 -12.95 10.82
N ASN A 245 14.69 -11.97 10.74
CA ASN A 245 14.00 -11.40 11.90
C ASN A 245 12.88 -12.31 12.44
N ARG A 246 12.53 -13.39 11.74
CA ARG A 246 11.46 -14.33 12.13
C ARG A 246 11.94 -15.65 12.73
N GLU A 247 13.21 -15.91 12.77
CA GLU A 247 13.75 -17.13 13.41
C GLU A 247 13.44 -17.21 14.93
N THR A 248 13.09 -16.06 15.50
CA THR A 248 12.67 -15.95 16.91
C THR A 248 11.16 -16.10 17.11
N THR A 249 10.35 -16.31 16.06
CA THR A 249 8.90 -16.41 16.20
C THR A 249 8.51 -17.80 16.75
N PRO A 250 7.79 -17.87 17.89
CA PRO A 250 7.42 -19.15 18.49
C PRO A 250 6.51 -19.97 17.56
N THR A 251 6.70 -21.28 17.58
CA THR A 251 5.81 -22.26 16.95
C THR A 251 4.41 -22.08 17.54
N TYR A 252 3.41 -21.81 16.69
CA TYR A 252 2.03 -21.80 17.16
C TYR A 252 1.41 -23.20 17.05
N PHE A 253 0.41 -23.46 17.87
CA PHE A 253 -0.36 -24.70 17.83
C PHE A 253 -1.71 -24.40 17.17
N ASP A 254 -2.14 -25.26 16.24
CA ASP A 254 -3.48 -25.17 15.66
C ASP A 254 -4.55 -25.60 16.66
N ASP A 255 -5.83 -25.41 16.29
CA ASP A 255 -6.99 -25.76 17.15
C ASP A 255 -7.02 -27.24 17.57
N SER A 256 -6.22 -28.10 16.91
CA SER A 256 -6.04 -29.52 17.25
C SER A 256 -4.83 -29.78 18.13
N GLY A 257 -4.11 -28.75 18.57
CA GLY A 257 -2.92 -28.85 19.40
C GLY A 257 -1.69 -29.36 18.67
N LYS A 258 -1.67 -29.40 17.33
CA LYS A 258 -0.50 -29.78 16.55
C LYS A 258 0.39 -28.58 16.29
N PRO A 259 1.73 -28.75 16.53
CA PRO A 259 2.67 -27.69 16.21
C PRO A 259 2.68 -27.45 14.68
N ARG A 260 2.29 -26.25 14.28
CA ARG A 260 2.39 -25.77 12.91
C ARG A 260 3.64 -24.94 12.79
N LYS A 261 4.62 -25.42 12.03
CA LYS A 261 5.68 -24.54 11.54
C LYS A 261 5.04 -23.61 10.53
N TRP A 262 5.16 -22.31 10.78
CA TRP A 262 4.91 -21.35 9.74
C TRP A 262 5.79 -21.78 8.55
N TYR A 263 5.18 -22.22 7.47
CA TYR A 263 5.92 -22.38 6.23
C TYR A 263 6.59 -21.06 5.98
N ARG A 264 7.91 -21.05 5.81
CA ARG A 264 8.67 -19.88 5.41
C ARG A 264 8.04 -19.39 4.10
N GLN A 265 7.07 -18.49 4.21
CA GLN A 265 6.57 -17.77 3.04
C GLN A 265 7.74 -16.87 2.66
N LYS A 266 8.43 -17.23 1.60
CA LYS A 266 9.48 -16.39 1.03
C LYS A 266 8.80 -15.32 0.17
N SER A 267 9.25 -14.08 0.26
CA SER A 267 8.99 -13.14 -0.83
C SER A 267 9.71 -13.68 -2.05
N ASN A 268 8.99 -13.88 -3.11
CA ASN A 268 9.55 -14.30 -4.38
C ASN A 268 8.65 -13.82 -5.52
N LEU A 269 9.28 -13.67 -6.65
CA LEU A 269 8.64 -13.57 -7.95
C LEU A 269 9.31 -14.63 -8.81
N ARG A 270 8.54 -15.42 -9.52
CA ARG A 270 9.05 -16.45 -10.41
C ARG A 270 8.67 -16.09 -11.83
N VAL A 271 9.63 -16.18 -12.72
CA VAL A 271 9.40 -15.98 -14.15
C VAL A 271 9.40 -17.34 -14.83
N MET A 272 8.29 -17.71 -15.42
CA MET A 272 8.13 -18.99 -16.12
C MET A 272 7.78 -18.69 -17.58
N GLY A 273 8.69 -19.07 -18.51
CA GLY A 273 8.44 -18.94 -19.93
C GLY A 273 7.22 -19.76 -20.36
N TYR A 274 6.40 -19.17 -21.22
CA TYR A 274 5.21 -19.79 -21.74
C TYR A 274 5.39 -20.18 -23.19
N ILE A 275 5.23 -21.47 -23.47
CA ILE A 275 5.44 -22.08 -24.78
C ILE A 275 4.11 -22.07 -25.57
N ASP A 276 4.17 -21.80 -26.88
CA ASP A 276 3.03 -21.81 -27.77
C ASP A 276 2.44 -23.24 -27.89
N ASN A 277 1.37 -23.44 -27.11
CA ASN A 277 0.58 -24.68 -27.13
C ASN A 277 -0.89 -24.31 -27.11
N ASP A 278 -1.65 -24.75 -28.13
CA ASP A 278 -3.06 -24.40 -28.32
C ASP A 278 -3.91 -24.58 -27.05
N ARG A 279 -3.69 -25.66 -26.32
CA ARG A 279 -4.43 -25.95 -25.10
C ARG A 279 -4.08 -24.99 -23.96
N GLN A 280 -2.84 -24.56 -23.88
CA GLN A 280 -2.37 -23.61 -22.88
C GLN A 280 -2.81 -22.20 -23.23
N LEU A 281 -2.79 -21.82 -24.51
CA LEU A 281 -3.33 -20.56 -24.99
C LEU A 281 -4.84 -20.44 -24.69
N GLN A 282 -5.57 -21.53 -24.78
CA GLN A 282 -6.99 -21.54 -24.42
C GLN A 282 -7.20 -21.27 -22.93
N TYR A 283 -6.40 -21.90 -22.04
CA TYR A 283 -6.47 -21.62 -20.60
C TYR A 283 -6.14 -20.16 -20.29
N ILE A 284 -5.13 -19.59 -20.94
CA ILE A 284 -4.78 -18.18 -20.78
C ILE A 284 -5.94 -17.29 -21.24
N ARG A 285 -6.53 -17.57 -22.39
CA ARG A 285 -7.69 -16.81 -22.88
C ARG A 285 -8.83 -16.84 -21.87
N ASP A 286 -9.18 -18.02 -21.39
CA ASP A 286 -10.27 -18.18 -20.42
C ASP A 286 -10.00 -17.41 -19.12
N ASP A 287 -8.76 -17.47 -18.60
CA ASP A 287 -8.38 -16.77 -17.38
C ASP A 287 -8.30 -15.24 -17.59
N ILE A 288 -7.76 -14.78 -18.73
CA ILE A 288 -7.75 -13.38 -19.12
C ILE A 288 -9.17 -12.86 -19.28
N GLN A 289 -10.04 -13.60 -19.96
CA GLN A 289 -11.42 -13.23 -20.16
C GLN A 289 -12.18 -13.11 -18.84
N ASN A 290 -11.91 -14.02 -17.88
CA ASN A 290 -12.49 -13.95 -16.55
C ASN A 290 -11.97 -12.73 -15.76
N ALA A 291 -10.66 -12.43 -15.83
CA ALA A 291 -10.06 -11.28 -15.17
C ALA A 291 -10.61 -9.96 -15.73
N LEU A 292 -10.69 -9.84 -17.06
CA LEU A 292 -11.25 -8.68 -17.74
C LEU A 292 -12.74 -8.49 -17.43
N SER A 293 -13.51 -9.57 -17.39
CA SER A 293 -14.92 -9.50 -16.99
C SER A 293 -15.09 -8.96 -15.58
N SER A 294 -14.18 -9.32 -14.67
CA SER A 294 -14.16 -8.77 -13.30
C SER A 294 -13.80 -7.27 -13.29
N GLU A 295 -12.77 -6.87 -14.06
CA GLU A 295 -12.36 -5.46 -14.15
C GLU A 295 -13.45 -4.60 -14.79
N ILE A 296 -14.12 -5.13 -15.81
CA ILE A 296 -15.27 -4.48 -16.44
C ILE A 296 -16.42 -4.31 -15.45
N ALA A 297 -16.71 -5.33 -14.64
CA ALA A 297 -17.73 -5.23 -13.59
C ALA A 297 -17.38 -4.19 -12.53
N ASP A 298 -16.12 -4.09 -12.14
CA ASP A 298 -15.63 -3.06 -11.21
C ASP A 298 -15.73 -1.64 -11.82
N TYR A 299 -15.38 -1.50 -13.10
CA TYR A 299 -15.56 -0.27 -13.85
C TYR A 299 -17.04 0.15 -13.90
N GLN A 300 -17.94 -0.78 -14.17
CA GLN A 300 -19.39 -0.57 -14.18
C GLN A 300 -19.89 -0.08 -12.81
N ALA A 301 -19.42 -0.72 -11.73
CA ALA A 301 -19.78 -0.33 -10.39
C ALA A 301 -19.32 1.11 -10.06
N LYS A 302 -18.11 1.50 -10.51
CA LYS A 302 -17.60 2.87 -10.38
C LYS A 302 -18.43 3.89 -11.15
N LEU A 303 -18.82 3.57 -12.38
CA LEU A 303 -19.70 4.43 -13.19
C LEU A 303 -21.07 4.62 -12.53
N LEU A 304 -21.67 3.54 -12.03
CA LEU A 304 -22.96 3.59 -11.33
C LEU A 304 -22.86 4.40 -10.02
N ASP A 305 -21.77 4.28 -9.29
CA ASP A 305 -21.52 5.07 -8.06
C ASP A 305 -21.38 6.56 -8.40
N LEU A 306 -20.63 6.90 -9.44
CA LEU A 306 -20.52 8.28 -9.92
C LEU A 306 -21.88 8.87 -10.27
N SER A 307 -22.75 8.12 -10.96
CA SER A 307 -24.07 8.60 -11.35
C SER A 307 -25.03 8.81 -10.18
N LYS A 308 -24.89 8.02 -9.10
CA LYS A 308 -25.72 8.10 -7.90
C LYS A 308 -25.31 9.21 -6.93
N ASN A 309 -24.02 9.52 -6.90
CA ASN A 309 -23.44 10.42 -5.91
C ASN A 309 -23.13 11.81 -6.48
N PHE A 310 -23.73 12.14 -7.63
CA PHE A 310 -23.61 13.48 -8.21
C PHE A 310 -24.21 14.53 -7.26
N ASN A 311 -23.43 15.57 -6.95
CA ASN A 311 -23.85 16.72 -6.17
C ASN A 311 -23.26 17.99 -6.80
N ASP A 312 -24.09 18.96 -7.10
CA ASP A 312 -23.70 20.23 -7.72
C ASP A 312 -22.61 20.99 -6.94
N ASP A 313 -22.59 20.86 -5.62
CA ASP A 313 -21.59 21.53 -4.76
C ASP A 313 -20.18 20.91 -4.92
N LYS A 314 -20.04 19.77 -5.62
CA LYS A 314 -18.80 19.01 -5.75
C LYS A 314 -18.40 18.72 -7.20
N ILE A 315 -18.78 19.61 -8.12
CA ILE A 315 -18.54 19.43 -9.57
C ILE A 315 -17.07 19.11 -9.88
N LYS A 316 -16.13 19.81 -9.24
CA LYS A 316 -14.69 19.61 -9.48
C LYS A 316 -14.18 18.23 -9.05
N GLU A 317 -14.62 17.74 -7.90
CA GLU A 317 -14.31 16.39 -7.41
C GLU A 317 -14.92 15.33 -8.34
N PHE A 318 -16.12 15.59 -8.86
CA PHE A 318 -16.78 14.72 -9.82
C PHE A 318 -16.02 14.67 -11.17
N GLU A 319 -15.56 15.81 -11.69
CA GLU A 319 -14.75 15.88 -12.92
C GLU A 319 -13.42 15.11 -12.78
N GLU A 320 -12.74 15.23 -11.63
CA GLU A 320 -11.49 14.50 -11.35
C GLU A 320 -11.74 12.99 -11.32
N ARG A 321 -12.81 12.54 -10.68
CA ARG A 321 -13.20 11.12 -10.62
C ARG A 321 -13.61 10.58 -11.98
N LEU A 322 -14.34 11.36 -12.76
CA LEU A 322 -14.74 10.98 -14.12
C LEU A 322 -13.53 10.82 -15.03
N ASN A 323 -12.57 11.76 -14.97
CA ASN A 323 -11.33 11.66 -15.75
C ASN A 323 -10.51 10.42 -15.36
N SER A 324 -10.46 10.07 -14.06
CA SER A 324 -9.82 8.84 -13.59
C SER A 324 -10.46 7.59 -14.18
N VAL A 325 -11.80 7.55 -14.21
CA VAL A 325 -12.55 6.41 -14.76
C VAL A 325 -12.36 6.30 -16.29
N HIS A 326 -12.25 7.42 -17.00
CA HIS A 326 -11.94 7.42 -18.43
C HIS A 326 -10.52 6.93 -18.73
N THR A 327 -9.54 7.33 -17.91
CA THR A 327 -8.17 6.83 -18.07
C THR A 327 -8.11 5.32 -17.82
N GLU A 328 -8.79 4.83 -16.79
CA GLU A 328 -8.89 3.38 -16.51
C GLU A 328 -9.53 2.62 -17.70
N ARG A 329 -10.55 3.20 -18.32
CA ARG A 329 -11.18 2.61 -19.52
C ARG A 329 -10.21 2.50 -20.68
N GLN A 330 -9.49 3.59 -20.99
CA GLN A 330 -8.54 3.59 -22.09
C GLN A 330 -7.44 2.57 -21.87
N ASP A 331 -6.88 2.51 -20.68
CA ASP A 331 -5.87 1.51 -20.29
C ASP A 331 -6.39 0.08 -20.47
N LEU A 332 -7.67 -0.15 -20.19
CA LEU A 332 -8.31 -1.46 -20.34
C LEU A 332 -8.46 -1.84 -21.82
N LEU A 333 -8.89 -0.91 -22.67
CA LEU A 333 -9.04 -1.11 -24.10
C LEU A 333 -7.68 -1.35 -24.78
N ASP A 334 -6.67 -0.56 -24.44
CA ASP A 334 -5.32 -0.70 -24.99
C ASP A 334 -4.71 -2.06 -24.59
N ARG A 335 -4.97 -2.53 -23.37
CA ARG A 335 -4.56 -3.87 -22.92
C ARG A 335 -5.30 -4.98 -23.69
N LEU A 336 -6.59 -4.82 -23.94
CA LEU A 336 -7.40 -5.76 -24.73
C LEU A 336 -6.87 -5.92 -26.15
N ASP A 337 -6.59 -4.81 -26.83
CA ASP A 337 -6.07 -4.82 -28.19
C ASP A 337 -4.70 -5.49 -28.25
N ASN A 338 -3.82 -5.14 -27.34
CA ASN A 338 -2.49 -5.74 -27.24
C ASN A 338 -2.56 -7.25 -27.00
N LEU A 339 -3.45 -7.71 -26.13
CA LEU A 339 -3.61 -9.14 -25.84
C LEU A 339 -4.26 -9.89 -26.98
N SER A 340 -5.26 -9.31 -27.62
CA SER A 340 -5.90 -9.95 -28.78
C SER A 340 -4.91 -10.21 -29.91
N SER A 341 -3.87 -9.40 -30.04
CA SER A 341 -2.79 -9.62 -31.00
C SER A 341 -1.91 -10.84 -30.67
N ILE A 342 -1.81 -11.23 -29.40
CA ILE A 342 -0.91 -12.30 -28.92
C ILE A 342 -1.64 -13.61 -28.74
N VAL A 343 -2.76 -13.59 -28.01
CA VAL A 343 -3.51 -14.83 -27.68
C VAL A 343 -4.67 -15.11 -28.61
N GLY A 344 -4.89 -14.24 -29.63
CA GLY A 344 -6.03 -14.30 -30.54
C GLY A 344 -7.25 -13.60 -29.95
N HIS A 345 -8.34 -13.57 -30.71
CA HIS A 345 -9.54 -12.80 -30.40
C HIS A 345 -10.05 -13.08 -28.97
N ILE A 346 -10.11 -12.02 -28.16
CA ILE A 346 -10.73 -12.04 -26.83
C ILE A 346 -12.10 -11.39 -27.01
N SER A 347 -13.17 -12.12 -26.68
CA SER A 347 -14.52 -11.57 -26.74
C SER A 347 -14.70 -10.51 -25.66
N ILE A 348 -14.95 -9.27 -26.08
CA ILE A 348 -15.45 -8.24 -25.17
C ILE A 348 -16.89 -8.62 -24.82
N PRO A 349 -17.30 -8.66 -23.55
CA PRO A 349 -18.69 -8.91 -23.20
C PRO A 349 -19.61 -7.91 -23.92
N GLU A 350 -20.64 -8.40 -24.62
CA GLU A 350 -21.60 -7.56 -25.36
C GLU A 350 -22.18 -6.45 -24.46
N HIS A 351 -22.33 -6.70 -23.18
CA HIS A 351 -22.82 -5.73 -22.19
C HIS A 351 -21.93 -4.52 -21.97
N PHE A 352 -20.69 -4.52 -22.43
CA PHE A 352 -19.79 -3.37 -22.22
C PHE A 352 -20.26 -2.14 -23.02
N GLN A 353 -20.73 -2.34 -24.23
CA GLN A 353 -21.31 -1.26 -25.06
C GLN A 353 -22.66 -0.79 -24.51
N ASP A 354 -23.54 -1.73 -24.11
CA ASP A 354 -24.84 -1.43 -23.52
C ASP A 354 -24.74 -0.54 -22.28
N ILE A 355 -23.71 -0.75 -21.47
CA ILE A 355 -23.48 0.03 -20.25
C ILE A 355 -22.95 1.42 -20.56
N GLU A 356 -22.10 1.56 -21.55
CA GLU A 356 -21.67 2.88 -22.01
C GLU A 356 -22.85 3.70 -22.57
N GLU A 357 -23.77 3.06 -23.27
CA GLU A 357 -25.00 3.69 -23.75
C GLU A 357 -25.96 4.04 -22.61
N GLU A 358 -26.15 3.16 -21.66
CA GLU A 358 -26.95 3.43 -20.44
C GLU A 358 -26.38 4.55 -19.60
N PHE A 359 -25.06 4.58 -19.41
CA PHE A 359 -24.36 5.64 -18.70
C PHE A 359 -24.47 6.99 -19.42
N SER A 360 -24.30 6.97 -20.74
CA SER A 360 -24.50 8.15 -21.59
C SER A 360 -25.93 8.68 -21.52
N GLY A 361 -26.92 7.78 -21.52
CA GLY A 361 -28.33 8.11 -21.33
C GLY A 361 -28.64 8.72 -19.98
N ARG A 362 -28.03 8.19 -18.88
CA ARG A 362 -28.20 8.72 -17.53
C ARG A 362 -27.50 10.06 -17.34
N LEU A 363 -26.31 10.25 -17.92
CA LEU A 363 -25.61 11.55 -17.91
C LEU A 363 -26.39 12.62 -18.70
N SER A 364 -27.05 12.26 -19.81
CA SER A 364 -27.90 13.20 -20.52
C SER A 364 -29.14 13.61 -19.73
N THR A 365 -29.66 12.73 -18.86
CA THR A 365 -30.77 13.02 -17.95
C THR A 365 -30.34 13.89 -16.76
N ILE A 366 -29.07 13.76 -16.30
CA ILE A 366 -28.44 14.65 -15.31
C ILE A 366 -28.06 15.98 -15.96
N GLY A 367 -27.88 16.01 -17.26
CA GLY A 367 -27.42 17.14 -18.09
C GLY A 367 -28.36 18.35 -18.20
N GLU A 368 -29.55 18.32 -17.58
CA GLU A 368 -30.31 19.52 -17.30
C GLU A 368 -29.67 20.43 -16.21
N VAL A 369 -28.58 19.97 -15.58
CA VAL A 369 -28.05 20.60 -14.37
C VAL A 369 -26.86 21.54 -14.60
N SER A 370 -26.09 21.46 -15.66
CA SER A 370 -25.09 22.51 -15.98
C SER A 370 -24.56 22.35 -17.40
N ASP A 371 -24.78 23.35 -18.23
CA ASP A 371 -24.31 23.40 -19.63
C ASP A 371 -22.79 23.17 -19.78
N SER A 372 -21.99 23.57 -18.80
CA SER A 372 -20.54 23.43 -18.85
C SER A 372 -20.05 21.97 -18.62
N VAL A 373 -20.70 21.25 -17.73
CA VAL A 373 -20.42 19.82 -17.45
C VAL A 373 -20.89 18.98 -18.63
N THR A 374 -22.07 19.28 -19.17
CA THR A 374 -22.65 18.59 -20.30
C THR A 374 -21.83 18.76 -21.59
N VAL A 375 -21.27 19.95 -21.83
CA VAL A 375 -20.41 20.22 -23.01
C VAL A 375 -19.06 19.47 -22.86
N ARG A 376 -18.45 19.45 -21.68
CA ARG A 376 -17.20 18.69 -21.42
C ARG A 376 -17.40 17.18 -21.51
N LEU A 377 -18.48 16.66 -20.91
CA LEU A 377 -18.81 15.25 -20.99
C LEU A 377 -19.09 14.81 -22.44
N ARG A 378 -19.81 15.59 -23.22
CA ARG A 378 -20.00 15.33 -24.68
C ARG A 378 -18.67 15.41 -25.43
N GLY A 379 -17.77 16.32 -25.09
CA GLY A 379 -16.44 16.41 -25.69
C GLY A 379 -15.61 15.17 -25.42
N LEU A 380 -15.60 14.64 -24.19
CA LEU A 380 -14.88 13.42 -23.82
C LEU A 380 -15.49 12.16 -24.49
N MET A 381 -16.81 12.12 -24.67
CA MET A 381 -17.50 10.99 -25.26
C MET A 381 -17.44 11.00 -26.82
N ASN A 382 -17.31 12.16 -27.47
CA ASN A 382 -17.21 12.29 -28.91
C ASN A 382 -15.78 12.16 -29.47
N LEU A 383 -14.75 12.26 -28.64
CA LEU A 383 -13.36 12.02 -29.06
C LEU A 383 -13.05 10.55 -29.42
N ASN A 384 -13.99 9.63 -29.23
CA ASN A 384 -13.82 8.20 -29.52
C ASN A 384 -14.73 7.69 -30.64
N ARG A 385 -15.27 8.57 -31.49
CA ARG A 385 -16.11 8.16 -32.64
C ARG A 385 -15.45 8.33 -34.02
N ASP A 386 -14.26 8.87 -34.06
CA ASP A 386 -13.38 8.93 -35.25
C ASP A 386 -12.16 8.04 -35.04
#